data_5fa0e40a242eb5d737ced0366a1ff35d
#
_entry.id   5fa0e40a242eb5d737ced0366a1ff35d
#
_cell.length_a   1.000
_cell.length_b   1.000
_cell.length_c   1.000
_cell.angle_alpha   90.00
_cell.angle_beta   90.00
_cell.angle_gamma   90.00
#
_symmetry.space_group_name_H-M   'P 1'
#
loop_
_entity.id
_entity.type
_entity.pdbx_description
1 polymer ?
#
loop_
_entity_poly.entity_id
_entity_poly.type
_entity_poly.pdbx_seq_one_letter_code
_entity_poly.pdbx_strand_id
1 'polypeptide(L)'
;MLGDAIQTAPLMPKSAHMANQHAKICAAAIIDLLNDRAPEQAPVITNTCYSFVSDNEVIHVASVHAYNAGAKTLTVVPGSGGLSKAASTLEGVYAMDWARNIWADSLM
;
A
#
# COMPACT_ATOMS: atom_id res chain seq x y z
N MET A 1 -9.37 -6.01 12.64
CA MET A 1 -9.41 -4.71 11.93
C MET A 1 -8.28 -4.65 10.93
N LEU A 2 -8.47 -3.98 9.82
CA LEU A 2 -7.44 -3.74 8.80
C LEU A 2 -7.71 -2.43 8.05
N GLY A 3 -6.81 -2.06 7.13
CA GLY A 3 -6.93 -0.81 6.38
C GLY A 3 -6.82 0.41 7.27
N ASP A 4 -7.58 1.45 6.96
CA ASP A 4 -7.52 2.74 7.67
C ASP A 4 -8.07 2.68 9.11
N ALA A 5 -8.73 1.59 9.47
CA ALA A 5 -9.29 1.40 10.82
C ALA A 5 -8.24 0.95 11.86
N ILE A 6 -7.04 0.58 11.43
CA ILE A 6 -5.97 0.17 12.35
C ILE A 6 -5.22 1.37 12.93
N GLN A 7 -4.46 1.13 14.00
CA GLN A 7 -3.43 2.05 14.43
C GLN A 7 -2.30 2.06 13.38
N THR A 8 -2.05 3.22 12.79
CA THR A 8 -1.00 3.34 11.77
C THR A 8 0.39 3.31 12.38
N ALA A 9 1.32 2.66 11.69
CA ALA A 9 2.73 2.77 11.98
C ALA A 9 3.26 4.18 11.66
N PRO A 10 4.38 4.62 12.26
CA PRO A 10 4.97 5.90 11.93
C PRO A 10 5.22 6.08 10.43
N LEU A 11 4.83 7.22 9.88
CA LEU A 11 4.95 7.57 8.44
C LEU A 11 4.17 6.65 7.49
N MET A 12 3.35 5.75 7.98
CA MET A 12 2.52 4.90 7.14
C MET A 12 1.26 5.66 6.71
N PRO A 13 1.03 5.84 5.41
CA PRO A 13 -0.16 6.55 4.94
C PRO A 13 -1.41 5.69 5.09
N LYS A 14 -2.53 6.32 5.35
CA LYS A 14 -3.85 5.72 5.20
C LYS A 14 -4.25 5.83 3.74
N SER A 15 -4.27 4.72 3.03
CA SER A 15 -4.55 4.70 1.59
C SER A 15 -5.23 3.41 1.15
N ALA A 16 -5.96 3.49 0.05
CA ALA A 16 -6.62 2.33 -0.56
C ALA A 16 -5.60 1.24 -0.93
N HIS A 17 -4.43 1.61 -1.42
CA HIS A 17 -3.38 0.65 -1.76
C HIS A 17 -2.88 -0.11 -0.53
N MET A 18 -2.59 0.60 0.57
CA MET A 18 -2.20 -0.03 1.83
C MET A 18 -3.32 -0.92 2.37
N ALA A 19 -4.56 -0.46 2.36
CA ALA A 19 -5.71 -1.23 2.81
C ALA A 19 -5.90 -2.53 2.02
N ASN A 20 -5.76 -2.48 0.71
CA ASN A 20 -5.81 -3.66 -0.16
C ASN A 20 -4.71 -4.67 0.20
N GLN A 21 -3.49 -4.22 0.42
CA GLN A 21 -2.38 -5.09 0.79
C GLN A 21 -2.53 -5.63 2.22
N HIS A 22 -3.02 -4.86 3.17
CA HIS A 22 -3.36 -5.34 4.51
C HIS A 22 -4.36 -6.49 4.43
N ALA A 23 -5.39 -6.37 3.60
CA ALA A 23 -6.39 -7.42 3.44
C ALA A 23 -5.77 -8.73 2.95
N LYS A 24 -4.88 -8.67 1.98
CA LYS A 24 -4.19 -9.86 1.43
C LYS A 24 -3.28 -10.52 2.47
N ILE A 25 -2.47 -9.72 3.18
CA ILE A 25 -1.59 -10.23 4.23
C ILE A 25 -2.41 -10.85 5.38
N CYS A 26 -3.48 -10.19 5.78
CA CYS A 26 -4.38 -10.69 6.81
C CYS A 26 -5.04 -12.01 6.40
N ALA A 27 -5.53 -12.11 5.18
CA ALA A 27 -6.13 -13.34 4.66
C ALA A 27 -5.11 -14.49 4.62
N ALA A 28 -3.90 -14.24 4.14
CA ALA A 28 -2.83 -15.23 4.14
C ALA A 28 -2.48 -15.70 5.57
N ALA A 29 -2.38 -14.76 6.51
CA ALA A 29 -2.09 -15.09 7.91
C ALA A 29 -3.20 -15.95 8.55
N ILE A 30 -4.47 -15.66 8.25
CA ILE A 30 -5.60 -16.46 8.73
C ILE A 30 -5.51 -17.89 8.17
N ILE A 31 -5.24 -18.04 6.88
CA ILE A 31 -5.09 -19.35 6.24
C ILE A 31 -3.95 -20.13 6.88
N ASP A 32 -2.81 -19.49 7.13
CA ASP A 32 -1.68 -20.13 7.79
C ASP A 32 -2.04 -20.61 9.19
N LEU A 33 -2.66 -19.77 10.01
CA LEU A 33 -3.08 -20.12 11.37
C LEU A 33 -4.11 -21.26 11.39
N LEU A 34 -5.06 -21.29 10.45
CA LEU A 34 -6.04 -22.38 10.33
C LEU A 34 -5.42 -23.71 9.89
N ASN A 35 -4.21 -23.68 9.36
CA ASN A 35 -3.45 -24.87 8.94
C ASN A 35 -2.25 -25.14 9.87
N ASP A 36 -2.26 -24.63 11.08
CA ASP A 36 -1.20 -24.78 12.08
C ASP A 36 0.19 -24.34 11.56
N ARG A 37 0.23 -23.35 10.68
CA ARG A 37 1.46 -22.75 10.16
C ARG A 37 1.67 -21.35 10.77
N ALA A 38 2.92 -20.97 10.97
CA ALA A 38 3.25 -19.61 11.38
C ALA A 38 3.02 -18.63 10.21
N PRO A 39 2.33 -17.49 10.45
CA PRO A 39 2.21 -16.43 9.45
C PRO A 39 3.57 -15.81 9.10
N GLU A 40 3.62 -15.10 7.96
CA GLU A 40 4.80 -14.32 7.57
C GLU A 40 5.21 -13.37 8.71
N GLN A 41 6.47 -13.48 9.15
CA GLN A 41 6.99 -12.73 10.29
C GLN A 41 7.52 -11.35 9.92
N ALA A 42 7.80 -11.12 8.64
CA ALA A 42 8.38 -9.88 8.15
C ALA A 42 7.60 -9.34 6.92
N PRO A 43 6.30 -9.02 7.07
CA PRO A 43 5.51 -8.55 5.94
C PRO A 43 6.06 -7.24 5.39
N VAL A 44 5.97 -7.10 4.07
CA VAL A 44 6.33 -5.90 3.33
C VAL A 44 5.07 -5.37 2.64
N ILE A 45 4.84 -4.07 2.76
CA ILE A 45 3.67 -3.39 2.19
C ILE A 45 4.16 -2.22 1.35
N THR A 46 3.61 -2.09 0.15
CA THR A 46 3.89 -0.95 -0.71
C THR A 46 2.75 0.04 -0.71
N ASN A 47 3.05 1.29 -0.98
CA ASN A 47 2.07 2.34 -1.17
C ASN A 47 2.34 3.09 -2.47
N THR A 48 1.28 3.40 -3.18
CA THR A 48 1.28 4.40 -4.26
C THR A 48 -0.01 5.17 -4.16
N CYS A 49 0.10 6.49 -4.04
CA CYS A 49 -1.03 7.40 -4.07
C CYS A 49 -0.90 8.32 -5.26
N TYR A 50 -1.95 8.43 -6.04
CA TYR A 50 -2.05 9.34 -7.18
C TYR A 50 -2.94 10.52 -6.82
N SER A 51 -2.52 11.72 -7.20
CA SER A 51 -3.29 12.95 -6.98
C SER A 51 -3.44 13.72 -8.28
N PHE A 52 -4.68 13.93 -8.73
CA PHE A 52 -4.98 14.79 -9.86
C PHE A 52 -4.77 16.25 -9.45
N VAL A 53 -3.95 16.96 -10.21
CA VAL A 53 -3.69 18.40 -10.03
C VAL A 53 -4.40 19.24 -11.09
N SER A 54 -4.91 18.58 -12.13
CA SER A 54 -5.81 19.15 -13.15
C SER A 54 -6.71 18.01 -13.67
N ASP A 55 -7.48 18.24 -14.73
CA ASP A 55 -8.39 17.25 -15.30
C ASP A 55 -7.67 15.99 -15.79
N ASN A 56 -6.41 16.08 -16.18
CA ASN A 56 -5.66 14.97 -16.77
C ASN A 56 -4.19 14.87 -16.32
N GLU A 57 -3.70 15.79 -15.50
CA GLU A 57 -2.34 15.75 -14.99
C GLU A 57 -2.30 15.26 -13.55
N VAL A 58 -1.39 14.37 -13.27
CA VAL A 58 -1.28 13.65 -12.00
C VAL A 58 0.14 13.71 -11.47
N ILE A 59 0.24 13.76 -10.16
CA ILE A 59 1.47 13.46 -9.42
C ILE A 59 1.26 12.18 -8.60
N HIS A 60 2.34 11.49 -8.25
CA HIS A 60 2.28 10.36 -7.33
C HIS A 60 3.25 10.51 -6.17
N VAL A 61 2.94 9.81 -5.09
CA VAL A 61 3.86 9.52 -4.00
C VAL A 61 3.85 8.01 -3.78
N ALA A 62 5.03 7.42 -3.60
CA ALA A 62 5.19 5.99 -3.35
C ALA A 62 6.15 5.74 -2.18
N SER A 63 5.95 4.62 -1.51
CA SER A 63 6.85 4.17 -0.43
C SER A 63 6.73 2.67 -0.21
N VAL A 64 7.75 2.08 0.41
CA VAL A 64 7.73 0.69 0.86
C VAL A 64 7.88 0.68 2.38
N HIS A 65 7.07 -0.13 3.04
CA HIS A 65 7.11 -0.34 4.49
C HIS A 65 7.39 -1.82 4.76
N ALA A 66 8.32 -2.08 5.66
CA ALA A 66 8.68 -3.42 6.10
C ALA A 66 8.55 -3.52 7.63
N TYR A 67 8.17 -4.70 8.12
CA TYR A 67 8.11 -4.92 9.56
C TYR A 67 9.52 -4.91 10.15
N ASN A 68 9.66 -4.14 11.22
CA ASN A 68 10.89 -4.04 12.00
C ASN A 68 10.63 -4.65 13.38
N ALA A 69 11.26 -5.79 13.66
CA ALA A 69 11.06 -6.51 14.92
C ALA A 69 11.58 -5.75 16.15
N GLY A 70 12.62 -4.93 15.99
CA GLY A 70 13.16 -4.09 17.07
C GLY A 70 12.20 -2.97 17.46
N ALA A 71 11.56 -2.35 16.49
CA ALA A 71 10.55 -1.31 16.69
C ALA A 71 9.15 -1.88 16.94
N LYS A 72 8.93 -3.17 16.66
CA LYS A 72 7.64 -3.87 16.73
C LYS A 72 6.54 -3.20 15.90
N THR A 73 6.90 -2.64 14.76
CA THR A 73 5.99 -1.95 13.84
C THR A 73 6.54 -1.97 12.41
N LEU A 74 5.71 -1.57 11.46
CA LEU A 74 6.16 -1.31 10.08
C LEU A 74 6.97 0.00 10.07
N THR A 75 8.07 0.01 9.34
CA THR A 75 8.91 1.19 9.14
C THR A 75 9.17 1.40 7.66
N VAL A 76 9.39 2.66 7.27
CA VAL A 76 9.74 2.99 5.87
C VAL A 76 11.09 2.37 5.52
N VAL A 77 11.14 1.67 4.39
CA VAL A 77 12.40 1.16 3.85
C VAL A 77 13.20 2.36 3.31
N PRO A 78 14.44 2.59 3.80
CA PRO A 78 15.25 3.70 3.32
C PRO A 78 15.46 3.67 1.80
N GLY A 79 15.31 4.81 1.15
CA GLY A 79 15.47 4.93 -0.30
C GLY A 79 14.30 4.42 -1.13
N SER A 80 13.23 3.93 -0.51
CA SER A 80 12.04 3.44 -1.23
C SER A 80 11.05 4.53 -1.61
N GLY A 81 11.22 5.75 -1.12
CA GLY A 81 10.32 6.86 -1.39
C GLY A 81 10.39 7.30 -2.86
N GLY A 82 9.24 7.55 -3.44
CA GLY A 82 9.09 8.11 -4.78
C GLY A 82 8.13 9.29 -4.76
N LEU A 83 8.50 10.36 -5.47
CA LEU A 83 7.66 11.55 -5.67
C LEU A 83 7.86 12.04 -7.09
N SER A 84 6.77 12.35 -7.76
CA SER A 84 6.83 12.94 -9.11
C SER A 84 7.61 14.25 -9.09
N LYS A 85 8.49 14.44 -10.05
CA LYS A 85 9.23 15.71 -10.23
C LYS A 85 8.32 16.82 -10.73
N ALA A 86 7.31 16.46 -11.50
CA ALA A 86 6.28 17.35 -12.03
C ALA A 86 5.02 16.55 -12.35
N ALA A 87 3.90 17.23 -12.42
CA ALA A 87 2.66 16.63 -12.89
C ALA A 87 2.76 16.27 -14.38
N SER A 88 2.10 15.19 -14.78
CA SER A 88 2.09 14.75 -16.18
C SER A 88 0.80 14.03 -16.54
N THR A 89 0.45 14.08 -17.83
CA THR A 89 -0.68 13.32 -18.39
C THR A 89 -0.38 11.83 -18.45
N LEU A 90 0.89 11.44 -18.57
CA LEU A 90 1.31 10.04 -18.53
C LEU A 90 0.99 9.42 -17.17
N GLU A 91 1.27 10.12 -16.09
CA GLU A 91 0.87 9.65 -14.74
C GLU A 91 -0.66 9.65 -14.56
N GLY A 92 -1.38 10.48 -15.29
CA GLY A 92 -2.84 10.42 -15.37
C GLY A 92 -3.34 9.08 -15.94
N VAL A 93 -2.70 8.58 -16.97
CA VAL A 93 -2.99 7.24 -17.53
C VAL A 93 -2.68 6.16 -16.48
N TYR A 94 -1.54 6.23 -15.84
CA TYR A 94 -1.16 5.27 -14.79
C TYR A 94 -2.14 5.28 -13.61
N ALA A 95 -2.60 6.45 -13.20
CA ALA A 95 -3.59 6.58 -12.12
C ALA A 95 -4.91 5.89 -12.47
N MET A 96 -5.39 6.05 -13.70
CA MET A 96 -6.63 5.41 -14.15
C MET A 96 -6.48 3.89 -14.27
N ASP A 97 -5.34 3.40 -14.76
CA ASP A 97 -5.08 1.97 -14.85
C ASP A 97 -4.91 1.35 -13.47
N TRP A 98 -4.24 2.04 -12.55
CA TRP A 98 -4.16 1.63 -11.15
C TRP A 98 -5.55 1.51 -10.53
N ALA A 99 -6.41 2.50 -10.73
CA ALA A 99 -7.78 2.47 -10.18
C ALA A 99 -8.59 1.29 -10.73
N ARG A 100 -8.53 1.04 -12.03
CA ARG A 100 -9.19 -0.13 -12.65
C ARG A 100 -8.70 -1.44 -12.08
N ASN A 101 -7.39 -1.58 -11.90
CA ASN A 101 -6.78 -2.79 -11.36
C ASN A 101 -7.19 -3.04 -9.90
N ILE A 102 -7.18 -2.00 -9.06
CA ILE A 102 -7.54 -2.17 -7.65
C ILE A 102 -9.05 -2.43 -7.48
N TRP A 103 -9.89 -1.87 -8.34
CA TRP A 103 -11.32 -2.17 -8.35
C TRP A 103 -11.59 -3.61 -8.80
N ALA A 104 -10.93 -4.07 -9.85
CA ALA A 104 -11.04 -5.46 -10.29
C ALA A 104 -10.61 -6.44 -9.19
N ASP A 105 -9.52 -6.13 -8.51
CA ASP A 105 -8.98 -6.96 -7.43
C ASP A 105 -9.87 -6.97 -6.17
N SER A 106 -10.56 -5.86 -5.88
CA SER A 106 -11.32 -5.70 -4.63
C SER A 106 -12.81 -5.96 -4.79
N LEU A 107 -13.39 -5.79 -5.98
CA LEU A 107 -14.83 -5.79 -6.20
C LEU A 107 -15.30 -6.89 -7.16
N MET A 108 -14.42 -7.56 -7.81
CA MET A 108 -14.70 -8.63 -8.77
C MET A 108 -14.01 -9.92 -8.34
#